data_ca6e2294ee783d7c2ec244501ec070c2
#
_entry.id   ca6e2294ee783d7c2ec244501ec070c2
#
_cell.length_a   1.000
_cell.length_b   1.000
_cell.length_c   1.000
_cell.angle_alpha   90.00
_cell.angle_beta   90.00
_cell.angle_gamma   90.00
#
_symmetry.space_group_name_H-M   'P 1'
#
loop_
_entity.id
_entity.type
_entity.pdbx_description
1 polymer ?
#
loop_
_entity_poly.entity_id
_entity_poly.type
_entity_poly.pdbx_seq_one_letter_code
_entity_poly.pdbx_strand_id
1 'polypeptide(L)'
;MSTPRIAFIGAGNMAASLIGGLRAQGVPAAQIRASDPGAEQRAKIAGEFAIDVVESNAEAVADADVVVLSVKPQAMKAVCQALAPALKPEQLIVSIAAGIPCASLEAWLGQPRPVVRCMPNTPALLRQGASGLYANAQVSAAQREQAGQLLSAVGIALWLDDEA
;
A
#
# COMPACT_ATOMS: atom_id res chain seq x y z
N MET A 1 -21.18 -3.14 4.79
CA MET A 1 -19.78 -3.10 5.19
C MET A 1 -19.14 -1.82 4.73
N SER A 2 -18.40 -1.20 5.61
CA SER A 2 -17.72 0.03 5.24
C SER A 2 -16.48 -0.28 4.39
N THR A 3 -16.18 0.64 3.48
CA THR A 3 -14.94 0.59 2.71
C THR A 3 -13.76 0.80 3.66
N PRO A 4 -12.68 0.00 3.55
CA PRO A 4 -11.52 0.21 4.40
C PRO A 4 -10.86 1.56 4.13
N ARG A 5 -10.28 2.12 5.17
CA ARG A 5 -9.48 3.33 5.03
C ARG A 5 -8.07 2.95 4.63
N ILE A 6 -7.58 3.60 3.60
CA ILE A 6 -6.31 3.22 2.95
C ILE A 6 -5.34 4.39 3.07
N ALA A 7 -4.14 4.09 3.57
CA ALA A 7 -3.06 5.07 3.64
C ALA A 7 -1.94 4.64 2.70
N PHE A 8 -1.46 5.58 1.89
CA PHE A 8 -0.33 5.35 0.99
C PHE A 8 0.89 6.05 1.56
N ILE A 9 1.92 5.29 1.85
CA ILE A 9 3.19 5.84 2.30
C ILE A 9 4.07 6.05 1.09
N GLY A 10 4.25 7.32 0.70
CA GLY A 10 4.86 7.71 -0.56
C GLY A 10 3.79 7.98 -1.61
N ALA A 11 3.84 9.15 -2.23
CA ALA A 11 2.84 9.58 -3.21
C ALA A 11 3.45 9.70 -4.63
N GLY A 12 4.25 8.70 -5.00
CA GLY A 12 4.87 8.66 -6.33
C GLY A 12 3.94 8.09 -7.40
N ASN A 13 4.51 7.72 -8.53
CA ASN A 13 3.73 7.28 -9.69
C ASN A 13 2.88 6.03 -9.42
N MET A 14 3.45 5.06 -8.71
CA MET A 14 2.70 3.83 -8.42
C MET A 14 1.54 4.10 -7.48
N ALA A 15 1.77 4.92 -6.46
CA ALA A 15 0.69 5.33 -5.55
C ALA A 15 -0.39 6.09 -6.34
N ALA A 16 0.01 6.99 -7.22
CA ALA A 16 -0.94 7.75 -8.04
C ALA A 16 -1.79 6.83 -8.91
N SER A 17 -1.19 5.79 -9.49
CA SER A 17 -1.92 4.82 -10.31
C SER A 17 -2.97 4.07 -9.48
N LEU A 18 -2.60 3.62 -8.29
CA LEU A 18 -3.52 2.91 -7.40
C LEU A 18 -4.63 3.84 -6.92
N ILE A 19 -4.29 5.05 -6.52
CA ILE A 19 -5.28 6.03 -6.05
C ILE A 19 -6.27 6.35 -7.17
N GLY A 20 -5.76 6.58 -8.37
CA GLY A 20 -6.60 6.86 -9.53
C GLY A 20 -7.56 5.72 -9.83
N GLY A 21 -7.06 4.47 -9.78
CA GLY A 21 -7.88 3.29 -9.97
C GLY A 21 -8.97 3.14 -8.91
N LEU A 22 -8.62 3.38 -7.66
CA LEU A 22 -9.59 3.31 -6.57
C LEU A 22 -10.67 4.38 -6.71
N ARG A 23 -10.30 5.61 -7.06
CA ARG A 23 -11.25 6.68 -7.28
C ARG A 23 -12.19 6.34 -8.46
N ALA A 24 -11.62 5.77 -9.51
CA ALA A 24 -12.43 5.36 -10.67
C ALA A 24 -13.44 4.25 -10.32
N GLN A 25 -13.10 3.42 -9.34
CA GLN A 25 -14.00 2.37 -8.86
C GLN A 25 -15.06 2.89 -7.88
N GLY A 26 -15.01 4.16 -7.53
CA GLY A 26 -15.99 4.76 -6.65
C GLY A 26 -15.59 4.83 -5.18
N VAL A 27 -14.34 4.54 -4.85
CA VAL A 27 -13.87 4.66 -3.47
C VAL A 27 -13.85 6.16 -3.09
N PRO A 28 -14.55 6.55 -2.00
CA PRO A 28 -14.61 7.96 -1.62
C PRO A 28 -13.22 8.52 -1.27
N ALA A 29 -13.00 9.78 -1.64
CA ALA A 29 -11.75 10.45 -1.33
C ALA A 29 -11.45 10.45 0.17
N ALA A 30 -12.49 10.54 1.00
CA ALA A 30 -12.33 10.53 2.45
C ALA A 30 -11.76 9.21 3.01
N GLN A 31 -11.79 8.14 2.22
CA GLN A 31 -11.25 6.84 2.62
C GLN A 31 -9.78 6.67 2.24
N ILE A 32 -9.20 7.63 1.52
CA ILE A 32 -7.83 7.54 1.01
C ILE A 32 -7.01 8.70 1.55
N ARG A 33 -5.85 8.39 2.09
CA ARG A 33 -4.88 9.38 2.55
C ARG A 33 -3.50 8.96 2.07
N ALA A 34 -2.63 9.92 1.79
CA ALA A 34 -1.27 9.62 1.38
C ALA A 34 -0.31 10.49 2.16
N SER A 35 0.97 10.10 2.17
CA SER A 35 2.03 10.92 2.74
C SER A 35 3.19 11.01 1.75
N ASP A 36 3.88 12.14 1.78
CA ASP A 36 5.07 12.34 0.96
C ASP A 36 5.88 13.50 1.55
N PRO A 37 7.20 13.43 1.56
CA PRO A 37 8.02 14.52 2.10
C PRO A 37 8.05 15.76 1.19
N GLY A 38 7.74 15.60 -0.10
CA GLY A 38 7.82 16.71 -1.06
C GLY A 38 6.54 17.52 -1.12
N ALA A 39 6.65 18.84 -0.86
CA ALA A 39 5.49 19.72 -0.87
C ALA A 39 4.81 19.78 -2.25
N GLU A 40 5.60 19.82 -3.32
CA GLU A 40 5.06 19.83 -4.67
C GLU A 40 4.28 18.58 -5.01
N GLN A 41 4.85 17.43 -4.62
CA GLN A 41 4.20 16.14 -4.86
C GLN A 41 2.91 16.03 -4.04
N ARG A 42 2.92 16.50 -2.80
CA ARG A 42 1.69 16.52 -1.98
C ARG A 42 0.60 17.35 -2.65
N ALA A 43 0.95 18.55 -3.12
CA ALA A 43 -0.03 19.42 -3.76
C ALA A 43 -0.58 18.81 -5.05
N LYS A 44 0.30 18.18 -5.83
CA LYS A 44 -0.09 17.55 -7.09
C LYS A 44 -1.11 16.42 -6.86
N ILE A 45 -0.81 15.53 -5.95
CA ILE A 45 -1.66 14.37 -5.70
C ILE A 45 -2.98 14.79 -5.04
N ALA A 46 -2.91 15.71 -4.07
CA ALA A 46 -4.12 16.21 -3.43
C ALA A 46 -5.04 16.90 -4.43
N GLY A 47 -4.48 17.68 -5.34
CA GLY A 47 -5.26 18.38 -6.36
C GLY A 47 -5.84 17.45 -7.41
N GLU A 48 -5.06 16.45 -7.82
CA GLU A 48 -5.47 15.53 -8.89
C GLU A 48 -6.59 14.58 -8.43
N PHE A 49 -6.51 14.08 -7.21
CA PHE A 49 -7.43 13.04 -6.74
C PHE A 49 -8.39 13.50 -5.65
N ALA A 50 -8.26 14.74 -5.20
CA ALA A 50 -9.09 15.33 -4.14
C ALA A 50 -8.98 14.59 -2.80
N ILE A 51 -7.83 13.98 -2.53
CA ILE A 51 -7.57 13.29 -1.27
C ILE A 51 -6.68 14.12 -0.36
N ASP A 52 -6.62 13.71 0.91
CA ASP A 52 -5.77 14.33 1.91
C ASP A 52 -4.34 13.78 1.78
N VAL A 53 -3.36 14.65 1.61
CA VAL A 53 -1.96 14.26 1.53
C VAL A 53 -1.17 15.02 2.57
N VAL A 54 -0.50 14.27 3.45
CA VAL A 54 0.19 14.84 4.61
C VAL A 54 1.70 14.60 4.51
N GLU A 55 2.47 15.31 5.30
CA GLU A 55 3.91 15.13 5.34
C GLU A 55 4.31 13.95 6.24
N SER A 56 3.61 13.77 7.34
CA SER A 56 3.93 12.77 8.35
C SER A 56 3.36 11.40 8.00
N ASN A 57 4.23 10.38 7.94
CA ASN A 57 3.79 9.01 7.72
C ASN A 57 2.92 8.52 8.89
N ALA A 58 3.28 8.89 10.12
CA ALA A 58 2.52 8.50 11.30
C ALA A 58 1.10 9.04 11.26
N GLU A 59 0.94 10.29 10.81
CA GLU A 59 -0.38 10.89 10.68
C GLU A 59 -1.21 10.18 9.60
N ALA A 60 -0.56 9.79 8.51
CA ALA A 60 -1.25 9.12 7.41
C ALA A 60 -1.86 7.79 7.84
N VAL A 61 -1.17 7.03 8.70
CA VAL A 61 -1.60 5.68 9.08
C VAL A 61 -2.50 5.62 10.32
N ALA A 62 -2.70 6.74 11.01
CA ALA A 62 -3.37 6.74 12.31
C ALA A 62 -4.74 6.05 12.30
N ASP A 63 -5.53 6.26 11.26
CA ASP A 63 -6.88 5.70 11.15
C ASP A 63 -7.01 4.68 10.03
N ALA A 64 -5.91 4.20 9.47
CA ALA A 64 -5.95 3.33 8.30
C ALA A 64 -6.23 1.88 8.69
N ASP A 65 -6.98 1.19 7.86
CA ASP A 65 -7.15 -0.26 7.94
C ASP A 65 -6.10 -0.96 7.10
N VAL A 66 -5.69 -0.34 6.00
CA VAL A 66 -4.69 -0.85 5.08
C VAL A 66 -3.63 0.22 4.86
N VAL A 67 -2.37 -0.17 5.01
CA VAL A 67 -1.23 0.72 4.79
C VAL A 67 -0.44 0.20 3.60
N VAL A 68 -0.39 1.00 2.53
CA VAL A 68 0.33 0.64 1.31
C VAL A 68 1.70 1.30 1.33
N LEU A 69 2.74 0.48 1.32
CA LEU A 69 4.13 0.96 1.28
C LEU A 69 4.53 1.13 -0.18
N SER A 70 4.52 2.37 -0.65
CA SER A 70 4.78 2.72 -2.03
C SER A 70 6.03 3.57 -2.20
N VAL A 71 6.98 3.43 -1.29
CA VAL A 71 8.28 4.07 -1.41
C VAL A 71 9.25 3.16 -2.18
N LYS A 72 10.34 3.73 -2.68
CA LYS A 72 11.34 2.96 -3.41
C LYS A 72 12.01 1.93 -2.49
N PRO A 73 12.46 0.77 -3.05
CA PRO A 73 13.08 -0.27 -2.22
C PRO A 73 14.22 0.22 -1.34
N GLN A 74 15.05 1.12 -1.84
CA GLN A 74 16.18 1.64 -1.08
C GLN A 74 15.78 2.51 0.11
N ALA A 75 14.55 3.03 0.12
CA ALA A 75 14.04 3.83 1.24
C ALA A 75 13.21 2.99 2.22
N MET A 76 12.85 1.78 1.84
CA MET A 76 11.88 0.96 2.56
C MET A 76 12.29 0.68 4.01
N LYS A 77 13.55 0.32 4.24
CA LYS A 77 14.02 -0.02 5.58
C LYS A 77 13.85 1.15 6.54
N ALA A 78 14.33 2.34 6.15
CA ALA A 78 14.24 3.52 7.01
C ALA A 78 12.79 3.92 7.25
N VAL A 79 11.96 3.86 6.22
CA VAL A 79 10.54 4.19 6.32
C VAL A 79 9.83 3.23 7.27
N CYS A 80 10.05 1.93 7.13
CA CYS A 80 9.43 0.93 8.00
C CYS A 80 9.83 1.11 9.45
N GLN A 81 11.12 1.34 9.69
CA GLN A 81 11.62 1.52 11.05
C GLN A 81 11.04 2.77 11.71
N ALA A 82 10.91 3.85 10.96
CA ALA A 82 10.32 5.09 11.47
C ALA A 82 8.80 4.95 11.68
N LEU A 83 8.16 4.15 10.85
CA LEU A 83 6.70 3.99 10.88
C LEU A 83 6.23 3.01 11.98
N ALA A 84 7.08 2.05 12.33
CA ALA A 84 6.70 0.94 13.23
C ALA A 84 6.00 1.40 14.51
N PRO A 85 6.48 2.43 15.23
CA PRO A 85 5.80 2.85 16.47
C PRO A 85 4.38 3.38 16.27
N ALA A 86 4.07 3.84 15.05
CA ALA A 86 2.75 4.41 14.75
C ALA A 86 1.76 3.36 14.28
N LEU A 87 2.21 2.14 13.98
CA LEU A 87 1.35 1.10 13.43
C LEU A 87 0.66 0.30 14.54
N LYS A 88 -0.58 -0.10 14.27
CA LYS A 88 -1.33 -0.99 15.15
C LYS A 88 -1.21 -2.42 14.65
N PRO A 89 -1.24 -3.42 15.54
CA PRO A 89 -1.04 -4.82 15.13
C PRO A 89 -2.02 -5.34 14.09
N GLU A 90 -3.24 -4.84 14.08
CA GLU A 90 -4.30 -5.32 13.18
C GLU A 90 -4.27 -4.67 11.80
N GLN A 91 -3.45 -3.63 11.61
CA GLN A 91 -3.39 -2.96 10.29
C GLN A 91 -2.72 -3.85 9.26
N LEU A 92 -3.34 -3.96 8.10
CA LEU A 92 -2.78 -4.72 6.98
C LEU A 92 -1.71 -3.88 6.29
N ILE A 93 -0.55 -4.47 6.08
CA ILE A 93 0.54 -3.82 5.34
C ILE A 93 0.58 -4.41 3.94
N VAL A 94 0.56 -3.55 2.93
CA VAL A 94 0.69 -3.96 1.53
C VAL A 94 1.94 -3.31 0.97
N SER A 95 2.88 -4.12 0.49
CA SER A 95 4.10 -3.62 -0.13
C SER A 95 4.03 -3.80 -1.64
N ILE A 96 4.32 -2.74 -2.38
CA ILE A 96 4.41 -2.79 -3.84
C ILE A 96 5.85 -2.67 -4.32
N ALA A 97 6.82 -2.75 -3.40
CA ALA A 97 8.23 -2.66 -3.75
C ALA A 97 8.76 -4.03 -4.18
N ALA A 98 9.46 -4.06 -5.29
CA ALA A 98 10.05 -5.28 -5.80
C ALA A 98 11.26 -5.70 -4.95
N GLY A 99 11.46 -7.01 -4.81
CA GLY A 99 12.67 -7.56 -4.23
C GLY A 99 12.81 -7.51 -2.72
N ILE A 100 11.75 -7.13 -2.00
CA ILE A 100 11.80 -7.08 -0.53
C ILE A 100 10.86 -8.14 0.05
N PRO A 101 11.41 -9.20 0.65
CA PRO A 101 10.57 -10.28 1.20
C PRO A 101 9.78 -9.84 2.44
N CYS A 102 8.70 -10.55 2.73
CA CYS A 102 7.90 -10.31 3.94
C CYS A 102 8.75 -10.36 5.21
N ALA A 103 9.69 -11.29 5.29
CA ALA A 103 10.56 -11.41 6.47
C ALA A 103 11.36 -10.14 6.74
N SER A 104 11.85 -9.49 5.66
CA SER A 104 12.57 -8.22 5.81
C SER A 104 11.65 -7.13 6.31
N LEU A 105 10.44 -7.04 5.75
CA LEU A 105 9.45 -6.05 6.16
C LEU A 105 9.07 -6.24 7.63
N GLU A 106 8.81 -7.47 8.04
CA GLU A 106 8.47 -7.76 9.44
C GLU A 106 9.60 -7.38 10.38
N ALA A 107 10.85 -7.68 10.00
CA ALA A 107 12.00 -7.34 10.82
C ALA A 107 12.13 -5.82 10.98
N TRP A 108 11.94 -5.06 9.92
CA TRP A 108 12.03 -3.59 9.96
C TRP A 108 10.86 -2.98 10.70
N LEU A 109 9.68 -3.61 10.66
CA LEU A 109 8.50 -3.14 11.37
C LEU A 109 8.49 -3.60 12.84
N GLY A 110 9.46 -4.42 13.25
CA GLY A 110 9.71 -4.73 14.65
C GLY A 110 8.92 -5.85 15.25
N GLN A 111 7.96 -6.42 14.52
CA GLN A 111 7.17 -7.55 15.00
C GLN A 111 6.41 -8.18 13.84
N PRO A 112 5.95 -9.43 14.00
CA PRO A 112 5.11 -10.06 12.99
C PRO A 112 3.83 -9.25 12.76
N ARG A 113 3.49 -9.05 11.48
CA ARG A 113 2.30 -8.26 11.09
C ARG A 113 1.69 -8.89 9.86
N PRO A 114 0.39 -8.65 9.60
CA PRO A 114 -0.18 -9.09 8.33
C PRO A 114 0.43 -8.27 7.20
N VAL A 115 1.12 -8.95 6.28
CA VAL A 115 1.79 -8.31 5.14
C VAL A 115 1.39 -9.02 3.86
N VAL A 116 0.95 -8.24 2.88
CA VAL A 116 0.72 -8.72 1.51
C VAL A 116 1.75 -8.03 0.61
N ARG A 117 2.46 -8.83 -0.18
CA ARG A 117 3.35 -8.30 -1.20
C ARG A 117 2.65 -8.32 -2.55
N CYS A 118 2.72 -7.21 -3.24
CA CYS A 118 2.32 -7.12 -4.64
C CYS A 118 3.59 -7.22 -5.48
N MET A 119 3.65 -8.24 -6.32
CA MET A 119 4.80 -8.49 -7.19
C MET A 119 4.36 -8.28 -8.63
N PRO A 120 4.39 -7.02 -9.12
CA PRO A 120 3.94 -6.73 -10.47
C PRO A 120 4.89 -7.34 -11.47
N ASN A 121 4.31 -7.89 -12.54
CA ASN A 121 5.06 -8.43 -13.65
C ASN A 121 5.28 -7.29 -14.66
N THR A 122 6.49 -7.14 -15.17
CA THR A 122 6.82 -6.05 -16.10
C THR A 122 5.87 -5.97 -17.29
N PRO A 123 5.55 -7.05 -18.00
CA PRO A 123 4.56 -6.96 -19.07
C PRO A 123 3.19 -6.52 -18.59
N ALA A 124 2.80 -6.92 -17.39
CA ALA A 124 1.52 -6.56 -16.83
C ALA A 124 1.44 -5.07 -16.53
N LEU A 125 2.52 -4.47 -16.08
CA LEU A 125 2.57 -3.03 -15.80
C LEU A 125 2.27 -2.20 -17.02
N LEU A 126 2.59 -2.72 -18.20
CA LEU A 126 2.40 -1.97 -19.44
C LEU A 126 0.95 -1.98 -19.91
N ARG A 127 0.18 -3.03 -19.62
CA ARG A 127 -1.15 -3.18 -20.18
C ARG A 127 -2.13 -3.91 -19.35
N GLN A 128 -1.75 -5.08 -18.88
CA GLN A 128 -2.68 -6.01 -18.25
C GLN A 128 -2.89 -5.75 -16.77
N GLY A 129 -1.91 -5.12 -16.14
CA GLY A 129 -1.97 -4.89 -14.72
C GLY A 129 -1.99 -6.17 -13.89
N ALA A 130 -1.62 -7.30 -14.47
CA ALA A 130 -1.59 -8.54 -13.73
C ALA A 130 -0.49 -8.51 -12.69
N SER A 131 -0.82 -8.86 -11.45
CA SER A 131 0.10 -8.84 -10.33
C SER A 131 0.03 -10.13 -9.57
N GLY A 132 1.18 -10.59 -9.07
CA GLY A 132 1.22 -11.69 -8.13
C GLY A 132 1.08 -11.14 -6.71
N LEU A 133 0.24 -11.75 -5.91
CA LEU A 133 0.04 -11.36 -4.52
C LEU A 133 0.45 -12.49 -3.60
N TYR A 134 1.25 -12.17 -2.60
CA TYR A 134 1.65 -13.12 -1.58
C TYR A 134 1.29 -12.59 -0.20
N ALA A 135 0.57 -13.38 0.59
CA ALA A 135 0.19 -13.03 1.94
C ALA A 135 0.97 -13.88 2.93
N ASN A 136 1.55 -13.24 3.96
CA ASN A 136 2.21 -13.99 5.01
C ASN A 136 1.18 -14.63 5.94
N ALA A 137 1.65 -15.45 6.90
CA ALA A 137 0.77 -16.21 7.77
C ALA A 137 -0.12 -15.36 8.69
N GLN A 138 0.20 -14.09 8.86
CA GLN A 138 -0.56 -13.19 9.74
C GLN A 138 -1.80 -12.59 9.06
N VAL A 139 -1.90 -12.70 7.74
CA VAL A 139 -3.00 -12.09 6.99
C VAL A 139 -4.28 -12.93 7.14
N SER A 140 -5.36 -12.29 7.59
CA SER A 140 -6.66 -12.96 7.72
C SER A 140 -7.35 -13.08 6.36
N ALA A 141 -8.40 -13.89 6.29
CA ALA A 141 -9.19 -14.05 5.06
C ALA A 141 -9.79 -12.71 4.63
N ALA A 142 -10.31 -11.92 5.58
CA ALA A 142 -10.87 -10.61 5.29
C ALA A 142 -9.81 -9.64 4.74
N GLN A 143 -8.61 -9.67 5.33
CA GLN A 143 -7.51 -8.82 4.87
C GLN A 143 -7.03 -9.23 3.48
N ARG A 144 -7.00 -10.51 3.20
CA ARG A 144 -6.65 -11.02 1.88
C ARG A 144 -7.62 -10.50 0.83
N GLU A 145 -8.91 -10.51 1.15
CA GLU A 145 -9.93 -9.97 0.26
C GLU A 145 -9.77 -8.47 0.07
N GLN A 146 -9.50 -7.72 1.13
CA GLN A 146 -9.26 -6.28 1.05
C GLN A 146 -8.09 -5.95 0.13
N ALA A 147 -6.98 -6.69 0.28
CA ALA A 147 -5.80 -6.48 -0.56
C ALA A 147 -6.10 -6.80 -2.02
N GLY A 148 -6.83 -7.88 -2.27
CA GLY A 148 -7.22 -8.26 -3.63
C GLY A 148 -8.05 -7.18 -4.30
N GLN A 149 -9.03 -6.63 -3.59
CA GLN A 149 -9.87 -5.55 -4.10
C GLN A 149 -9.08 -4.29 -4.39
N LEU A 150 -8.19 -3.91 -3.46
CA LEU A 150 -7.33 -2.76 -3.63
C LEU A 150 -6.48 -2.88 -4.89
N LEU A 151 -5.82 -4.01 -5.05
CA LEU A 151 -4.85 -4.19 -6.14
C LEU A 151 -5.52 -4.51 -7.48
N SER A 152 -6.79 -4.91 -7.47
CA SER A 152 -7.55 -5.07 -8.70
C SER A 152 -7.78 -3.73 -9.41
N ALA A 153 -7.61 -2.61 -8.68
CA ALA A 153 -7.70 -1.27 -9.27
C ALA A 153 -6.67 -1.03 -10.36
N VAL A 154 -5.56 -1.80 -10.37
CA VAL A 154 -4.53 -1.68 -11.42
C VAL A 154 -4.52 -2.91 -12.33
N GLY A 155 -5.50 -3.82 -12.21
CA GLY A 155 -5.63 -4.96 -13.09
C GLY A 155 -5.94 -6.25 -12.37
N ILE A 156 -5.61 -7.36 -12.99
CA ILE A 156 -5.88 -8.69 -12.47
C ILE A 156 -4.89 -9.02 -11.37
N ALA A 157 -5.41 -9.48 -10.23
CA ALA A 157 -4.58 -9.90 -9.11
C ALA A 157 -4.66 -11.42 -8.97
N LEU A 158 -3.51 -12.07 -8.87
CA LEU A 158 -3.40 -13.51 -8.70
C LEU A 158 -2.69 -13.82 -7.39
N TRP A 159 -3.30 -14.67 -6.57
CA TRP A 159 -2.69 -15.09 -5.31
C TRP A 159 -1.66 -16.19 -5.57
N LEU A 160 -0.50 -16.06 -4.95
CA LEU A 160 0.60 -17.01 -5.06
C LEU A 160 0.73 -17.80 -3.77
N ASP A 161 1.14 -19.08 -3.90
CA ASP A 161 1.31 -19.95 -2.73
C ASP A 161 2.61 -19.69 -2.00
N ASP A 162 3.62 -19.20 -2.68
CA ASP A 162 4.89 -18.86 -2.05
C ASP A 162 5.46 -17.58 -2.62
N GLU A 163 6.44 -17.05 -1.91
CA GLU A 163 7.00 -15.73 -2.16
C GLU A 163 8.03 -15.70 -3.30
N ALA A 164 8.52 -16.82 -3.69
CA ALA A 164 9.58 -16.92 -4.71
C ALA A 164 9.14 -16.53 -6.10
#